data_744533667867ae8ce4729e3a540b224e
#
_entry.id   744533667867ae8ce4729e3a540b224e
#
_cell.length_a   1.000
_cell.length_b   1.000
_cell.length_c   1.000
_cell.angle_alpha   90.00
_cell.angle_beta   90.00
_cell.angle_gamma   90.00
#
_symmetry.space_group_name_H-M   'P 1'
#
loop_
_entity.id
_entity.type
_entity.pdbx_description
1 polymer ?
#
loop_
_entity_poly.entity_id
_entity_poly.type
_entity_poly.pdbx_seq_one_letter_code
_entity_poly.pdbx_strand_id
1 'polypeptide(L)'
;RDGLELTIVYVDVDNLKTTNDTLGHKLGDRLILGVVESIRNAIREADLICRLGGDEFLVVMHHCDLEEAKRIMIRIGTQLENLSQGSPFPYEISWGALSYDKDEFSTMNEFIEQADHLMYETKLAKKKRMKEKKQRL
;
A
#
# COMPACT_ATOMS: atom_id res chain seq x y z
N ARG A 1 17.09 19.15 12.96
CA ARG A 1 16.68 18.81 12.63
C ARG A 1 16.88 18.80 11.47
N ASP A 2 17.45 19.18 11.08
CA ASP A 2 17.80 19.06 9.88
C ASP A 2 17.70 17.78 9.48
N GLY A 3 17.19 16.99 10.22
CA GLY A 3 17.04 15.65 9.91
C GLY A 3 16.22 15.49 8.69
N LEU A 4 16.44 14.45 7.99
CA LEU A 4 15.67 14.09 6.87
C LEU A 4 14.32 13.62 7.35
N GLU A 5 13.28 14.32 6.94
CA GLU A 5 11.94 13.77 7.10
C GLU A 5 11.80 12.73 6.02
N LEU A 6 11.79 11.49 6.44
CA LEU A 6 11.65 10.36 5.53
C LEU A 6 10.51 9.49 6.03
N THR A 7 9.53 9.26 5.19
CA THR A 7 8.42 8.36 5.49
C THR A 7 8.37 7.28 4.42
N ILE A 8 8.20 6.04 4.85
CA ILE A 8 8.00 4.93 3.92
C ILE A 8 6.61 4.37 4.12
N VAL A 9 6.06 3.81 3.04
CA VAL A 9 4.79 3.09 3.08
C VAL A 9 5.02 1.73 2.44
N TYR A 10 4.74 0.69 3.21
CA TYR A 10 4.79 -0.68 2.71
C TYR A 10 3.38 -1.02 2.20
N VAL A 11 3.28 -1.40 0.93
CA VAL A 11 2.00 -1.60 0.25
C VAL A 11 1.89 -3.02 -0.27
N ASP A 12 0.74 -3.64 -0.06
CA ASP A 12 0.41 -4.95 -0.61
C ASP A 12 -0.86 -4.78 -1.44
N VAL A 13 -0.82 -5.26 -2.68
CA VAL A 13 -2.00 -5.24 -3.54
C VAL A 13 -2.91 -6.41 -3.15
N ASP A 14 -4.12 -6.08 -2.70
CA ASP A 14 -5.06 -7.10 -2.23
C ASP A 14 -5.67 -7.86 -3.42
N ASN A 15 -5.96 -9.12 -3.20
CA ASN A 15 -6.70 -9.96 -4.13
C ASN A 15 -6.00 -10.27 -5.45
N LEU A 16 -4.69 -10.08 -5.54
CA LEU A 16 -3.96 -10.39 -6.78
C LEU A 16 -4.05 -11.87 -7.11
N LYS A 17 -3.83 -12.74 -6.13
CA LYS A 17 -3.91 -14.18 -6.35
C LYS A 17 -5.28 -14.59 -6.83
N THR A 18 -6.33 -14.10 -6.18
CA THR A 18 -7.71 -14.40 -6.58
C THR A 18 -8.00 -13.90 -7.99
N THR A 19 -7.56 -12.70 -8.32
CA THR A 19 -7.75 -12.14 -9.66
C THR A 19 -7.04 -13.00 -10.72
N ASN A 20 -5.78 -13.39 -10.45
CA ASN A 20 -5.04 -14.25 -11.36
C ASN A 20 -5.74 -15.61 -11.54
N ASP A 21 -6.18 -16.22 -10.44
CA ASP A 21 -6.77 -17.55 -10.46
C ASP A 21 -8.13 -17.57 -11.15
N THR A 22 -8.93 -16.52 -11.00
CA THR A 22 -10.29 -16.48 -11.54
C THR A 22 -10.39 -15.78 -12.91
N LEU A 23 -9.57 -14.77 -13.16
CA LEU A 23 -9.68 -13.92 -14.35
C LEU A 23 -8.44 -13.95 -15.24
N GLY A 24 -7.37 -14.60 -14.78
CA GLY A 24 -6.15 -14.76 -15.57
C GLY A 24 -5.11 -13.66 -15.29
N HIS A 25 -3.88 -13.97 -15.68
CA HIS A 25 -2.73 -13.10 -15.39
C HIS A 25 -2.78 -11.73 -16.08
N LYS A 26 -3.44 -11.64 -17.24
CA LYS A 26 -3.59 -10.34 -17.92
C LYS A 26 -4.36 -9.36 -17.07
N LEU A 27 -5.43 -9.80 -16.41
CA LEU A 27 -6.21 -8.94 -15.53
C LEU A 27 -5.50 -8.70 -14.21
N GLY A 28 -4.73 -9.68 -13.72
CA GLY A 28 -3.85 -9.47 -12.57
C GLY A 28 -2.80 -8.38 -12.85
N ASP A 29 -2.23 -8.38 -14.05
CA ASP A 29 -1.28 -7.34 -14.45
C ASP A 29 -1.94 -5.96 -14.51
N ARG A 30 -3.19 -5.90 -14.96
CA ARG A 30 -3.96 -4.63 -14.97
C ARG A 30 -4.22 -4.13 -13.57
N LEU A 31 -4.50 -5.04 -12.64
CA LEU A 31 -4.68 -4.68 -11.23
C LEU A 31 -3.40 -4.02 -10.69
N ILE A 32 -2.24 -4.65 -10.91
CA ILE A 32 -0.95 -4.11 -10.48
C ILE A 32 -0.70 -2.75 -11.12
N LEU A 33 -0.89 -2.65 -12.44
CA LEU A 33 -0.64 -1.41 -13.17
C LEU A 33 -1.51 -0.27 -12.67
N GLY A 34 -2.79 -0.54 -12.42
CA GLY A 34 -3.71 0.48 -11.91
C GLY A 34 -3.30 0.99 -10.54
N VAL A 35 -2.85 0.09 -9.66
CA VAL A 35 -2.35 0.48 -8.34
C VAL A 35 -1.09 1.34 -8.48
N VAL A 36 -0.13 0.90 -9.29
CA VAL A 36 1.13 1.63 -9.48
C VAL A 36 0.89 3.02 -10.05
N GLU A 37 0.03 3.14 -11.06
CA GLU A 37 -0.29 4.42 -11.65
C GLU A 37 -0.98 5.36 -10.66
N SER A 38 -1.90 4.84 -9.86
CA SER A 38 -2.57 5.63 -8.83
C SER A 38 -1.58 6.16 -7.80
N ILE A 39 -0.62 5.34 -7.40
CA ILE A 39 0.40 5.77 -6.45
C ILE A 39 1.31 6.83 -7.09
N ARG A 40 1.80 6.58 -8.32
CA ARG A 40 2.69 7.51 -9.00
C ARG A 40 2.06 8.88 -9.21
N ASN A 41 0.78 8.90 -9.52
CA ASN A 41 0.07 10.17 -9.74
C ASN A 41 -0.14 10.96 -8.45
N ALA A 42 -0.04 10.31 -7.30
CA ALA A 42 -0.29 10.95 -6.01
C ALA A 42 0.99 11.40 -5.29
N ILE A 43 2.13 10.80 -5.62
CA ILE A 43 3.41 11.14 -4.99
C ILE A 43 4.18 12.15 -5.84
N ARG A 44 5.20 12.78 -5.23
CA ARG A 44 6.01 13.78 -5.91
C ARG A 44 7.05 13.12 -6.80
N GLU A 45 7.58 13.89 -7.76
CA GLU A 45 8.60 13.38 -8.68
C GLU A 45 9.84 12.86 -7.96
N ALA A 46 10.21 13.48 -6.84
CA ALA A 46 11.37 13.06 -6.06
C ALA A 46 11.10 11.81 -5.22
N ASP A 47 9.84 11.43 -5.07
CA ASP A 47 9.48 10.24 -4.31
C ASP A 47 9.65 8.99 -5.17
N LEU A 48 9.83 7.85 -4.51
CA LEU A 48 10.11 6.60 -5.20
C LEU A 48 9.06 5.56 -4.90
N ILE A 49 8.78 4.72 -5.90
CA ILE A 49 8.02 3.50 -5.69
C ILE A 49 8.89 2.34 -6.17
N CYS A 50 9.06 1.33 -5.32
CA CYS A 50 9.89 0.16 -5.60
C CYS A 50 9.05 -1.09 -5.46
N ARG A 51 9.13 -1.97 -6.45
CA ARG A 51 8.45 -3.27 -6.37
C ARG A 51 9.33 -4.24 -5.61
N LEU A 52 8.80 -4.82 -4.53
CA LEU A 52 9.56 -5.76 -3.69
C LEU A 52 9.27 -7.21 -4.05
N GLY A 53 8.10 -7.48 -4.54
CA GLY A 53 7.67 -8.82 -4.92
C GLY A 53 6.50 -8.73 -5.86
N GLY A 54 5.77 -9.83 -6.06
CA GLY A 54 4.65 -9.88 -6.99
C GLY A 54 3.59 -8.82 -6.70
N ASP A 55 3.20 -8.72 -5.45
CA ASP A 55 2.11 -7.84 -5.02
C ASP A 55 2.56 -6.83 -3.95
N GLU A 56 3.84 -6.68 -3.71
CA GLU A 56 4.37 -5.81 -2.65
C GLU A 56 5.22 -4.69 -3.20
N PHE A 57 5.01 -3.49 -2.65
CA PHE A 57 5.70 -2.27 -3.05
C PHE A 57 6.14 -1.48 -1.83
N LEU A 58 7.24 -0.75 -1.99
CA LEU A 58 7.70 0.21 -0.99
C LEU A 58 7.65 1.60 -1.62
N VAL A 59 6.94 2.52 -0.97
CA VAL A 59 6.91 3.92 -1.39
C VAL A 59 7.80 4.70 -0.44
N VAL A 60 8.73 5.48 -0.99
CA VAL A 60 9.67 6.28 -0.19
C VAL A 60 9.37 7.74 -0.45
N MET A 61 8.95 8.44 0.59
CA MET A 61 8.55 9.85 0.52
C MET A 61 9.55 10.73 1.27
N HIS A 62 10.16 11.66 0.55
CA HIS A 62 11.13 12.59 1.11
C HIS A 62 10.44 13.86 1.56
N HIS A 63 10.94 14.47 2.63
CA HIS A 63 10.37 15.71 3.18
C HIS A 63 8.87 15.58 3.39
N CYS A 64 8.47 14.44 3.95
CA CYS A 64 7.07 14.11 4.14
C CYS A 64 6.92 13.52 5.54
N ASP A 65 6.06 14.13 6.35
CA ASP A 65 5.80 13.58 7.69
C ASP A 65 4.74 12.48 7.60
N LEU A 66 4.55 11.78 8.70
CA LEU A 66 3.67 10.62 8.74
C LEU A 66 2.21 10.99 8.43
N GLU A 67 1.75 12.12 8.96
CA GLU A 67 0.36 12.54 8.75
C GLU A 67 0.09 12.87 7.29
N GLU A 68 1.04 13.52 6.64
CA GLU A 68 0.91 13.83 5.21
C GLU A 68 0.92 12.56 4.37
N ALA A 69 1.81 11.62 4.71
CA ALA A 69 1.87 10.34 4.00
C ALA A 69 0.55 9.58 4.13
N LYS A 70 -0.04 9.57 5.31
CA LYS A 70 -1.33 8.91 5.54
C LYS A 70 -2.44 9.56 4.71
N ARG A 71 -2.46 10.89 4.63
CA ARG A 71 -3.44 11.60 3.80
C ARG A 71 -3.31 11.22 2.33
N ILE A 72 -2.07 11.12 1.85
CA ILE A 72 -1.82 10.72 0.46
C ILE A 72 -2.33 9.30 0.22
N MET A 73 -2.05 8.37 1.15
CA MET A 73 -2.49 6.99 1.00
C MET A 73 -4.01 6.85 1.05
N ILE A 74 -4.69 7.63 1.90
CA ILE A 74 -6.14 7.63 1.97
C ILE A 74 -6.73 8.13 0.66
N ARG A 75 -6.14 9.16 0.06
CA ARG A 75 -6.58 9.69 -1.24
C ARG A 75 -6.37 8.67 -2.35
N ILE A 76 -5.26 7.95 -2.32
CA ILE A 76 -5.02 6.85 -3.26
C ILE A 76 -6.11 5.80 -3.12
N GLY A 77 -6.48 5.45 -1.90
CA GLY A 77 -7.56 4.49 -1.65
C GLY A 77 -8.88 4.91 -2.28
N THR A 78 -9.22 6.20 -2.18
CA THR A 78 -10.43 6.73 -2.80
C THR A 78 -10.37 6.60 -4.32
N GLN A 79 -9.22 6.91 -4.92
CA GLN A 79 -9.06 6.76 -6.37
C GLN A 79 -9.19 5.31 -6.80
N LEU A 80 -8.66 4.38 -6.00
CA LEU A 80 -8.77 2.96 -6.30
C LEU A 80 -10.23 2.48 -6.20
N GLU A 81 -10.99 3.00 -5.25
CA GLU A 81 -12.41 2.70 -5.16
C GLU A 81 -13.14 3.15 -6.43
N ASN A 82 -12.80 4.34 -6.94
CA ASN A 82 -13.40 4.84 -8.18
C ASN A 82 -13.03 3.96 -9.37
N LEU A 83 -11.77 3.53 -9.45
CA LEU A 83 -11.33 2.62 -10.49
C LEU A 83 -12.06 1.27 -10.43
N SER A 84 -12.42 0.85 -9.24
CA SER A 84 -13.09 -0.43 -9.02
C SER A 84 -14.49 -0.47 -9.59
N GLN A 85 -15.14 0.70 -9.70
CA GLN A 85 -16.49 0.78 -10.24
C GLN A 85 -16.48 0.41 -11.72
N GLY A 86 -17.28 -0.57 -12.08
CA GLY A 86 -17.33 -1.07 -13.45
C GLY A 86 -16.18 -1.98 -13.83
N SER A 87 -15.25 -2.24 -12.93
CA SER A 87 -14.12 -3.14 -13.17
C SER A 87 -14.53 -4.58 -12.82
N PRO A 88 -14.00 -5.58 -13.55
CA PRO A 88 -14.28 -6.98 -13.23
C PRO A 88 -13.59 -7.47 -11.96
N PHE A 89 -12.74 -6.64 -11.35
CA PHE A 89 -12.05 -6.96 -10.10
C PHE A 89 -11.88 -5.70 -9.26
N PRO A 90 -11.74 -5.83 -7.93
CA PRO A 90 -11.50 -4.65 -7.10
C PRO A 90 -10.04 -4.20 -7.17
N TYR A 91 -9.83 -2.88 -7.19
CA TYR A 91 -8.52 -2.27 -6.98
C TYR A 91 -8.44 -1.91 -5.51
N GLU A 92 -7.64 -2.64 -4.77
CA GLU A 92 -7.56 -2.45 -3.33
C GLU A 92 -6.17 -2.75 -2.82
N ILE A 93 -5.74 -1.99 -1.80
CA ILE A 93 -4.43 -2.17 -1.19
C ILE A 93 -4.54 -2.22 0.31
N SER A 94 -3.56 -2.86 0.94
CA SER A 94 -3.31 -2.76 2.37
C SER A 94 -1.96 -2.09 2.53
N TRP A 95 -1.84 -1.16 3.49
CA TRP A 95 -0.60 -0.43 3.64
C TRP A 95 -0.30 -0.09 5.10
N GLY A 96 0.99 0.10 5.37
CA GLY A 96 1.47 0.59 6.65
C GLY A 96 2.51 1.66 6.41
N ALA A 97 2.37 2.80 7.08
CA ALA A 97 3.25 3.94 6.92
C ALA A 97 4.03 4.18 8.20
N LEU A 98 5.29 4.60 8.06
CA LEU A 98 6.18 4.81 9.18
C LEU A 98 7.21 5.87 8.82
N SER A 99 7.38 6.86 9.72
CA SER A 99 8.42 7.87 9.55
C SER A 99 9.72 7.40 10.19
N TYR A 100 10.83 7.76 9.58
CA TYR A 100 12.13 7.39 10.09
C TYR A 100 12.47 8.16 11.37
N ASP A 101 12.93 7.44 12.37
CA ASP A 101 13.47 8.01 13.60
C ASP A 101 14.74 7.22 13.90
N LYS A 102 15.88 7.92 13.83
CA LYS A 102 17.18 7.29 14.03
C LYS A 102 17.35 6.71 15.44
N ASP A 103 16.56 7.19 16.40
CA ASP A 103 16.64 6.70 17.77
C ASP A 103 15.85 5.40 17.97
N GLU A 104 14.91 5.11 17.07
CA GLU A 104 14.11 3.90 17.14
C GLU A 104 14.66 2.76 16.31
N PHE A 105 15.38 3.07 15.24
CA PHE A 105 15.83 2.05 14.28
C PHE A 105 17.34 2.04 14.14
N SER A 106 17.94 0.88 14.37
CA SER A 106 19.39 0.71 14.20
C SER A 106 19.76 0.54 12.73
N THR A 107 18.85 -0.02 11.94
CA THR A 107 19.12 -0.31 10.52
C THR A 107 17.93 0.04 9.67
N MET A 108 18.17 0.22 8.38
CA MET A 108 17.12 0.41 7.40
C MET A 108 16.21 -0.81 7.31
N ASN A 109 16.78 -2.01 7.48
CA ASN A 109 15.98 -3.24 7.47
C ASN A 109 14.95 -3.27 8.58
N GLU A 110 15.32 -2.85 9.78
CA GLU A 110 14.36 -2.77 10.90
C GLU A 110 13.23 -1.80 10.59
N PHE A 111 13.56 -0.67 9.98
CA PHE A 111 12.59 0.35 9.60
C PHE A 111 11.57 -0.23 8.61
N ILE A 112 12.06 -0.89 7.57
CA ILE A 112 11.20 -1.49 6.55
C ILE A 112 10.37 -2.64 7.14
N GLU A 113 10.95 -3.47 8.01
CA GLU A 113 10.22 -4.55 8.65
C GLU A 113 9.07 -4.05 9.50
N GLN A 114 9.25 -2.93 10.19
CA GLN A 114 8.18 -2.35 10.99
C GLN A 114 7.04 -1.85 10.11
N ALA A 115 7.35 -1.25 8.98
CA ALA A 115 6.33 -0.81 8.03
C ALA A 115 5.56 -2.00 7.46
N ASP A 116 6.26 -3.10 7.15
CA ASP A 116 5.65 -4.35 6.70
C ASP A 116 4.70 -4.89 7.76
N HIS A 117 5.13 -4.88 9.02
CA HIS A 117 4.31 -5.36 10.13
C HIS A 117 3.02 -4.55 10.24
N LEU A 118 3.11 -3.22 10.12
CA LEU A 118 1.92 -2.36 10.15
C LEU A 118 0.97 -2.66 9.00
N MET A 119 1.51 -2.90 7.81
CA MET A 119 0.71 -3.29 6.64
C MET A 119 -0.01 -4.60 6.91
N TYR A 120 0.70 -5.57 7.46
CA TYR A 120 0.14 -6.89 7.73
C TYR A 120 -0.99 -6.83 8.77
N GLU A 121 -0.84 -6.00 9.80
CA GLU A 121 -1.90 -5.78 10.78
C GLU A 121 -3.17 -5.23 10.12
N THR A 122 -3.01 -4.29 9.18
CA THR A 122 -4.14 -3.76 8.42
C THR A 122 -4.81 -4.85 7.60
N LYS A 123 -4.01 -5.69 6.97
CA LYS A 123 -4.50 -6.80 6.17
C LYS A 123 -5.29 -7.80 7.00
N LEU A 124 -4.80 -8.14 8.19
CA LEU A 124 -5.50 -9.02 9.11
C LEU A 124 -6.82 -8.43 9.57
N ALA A 125 -6.85 -7.13 9.88
CA ALA A 125 -8.06 -6.45 10.30
C ALA A 125 -9.12 -6.48 9.20
N LYS A 126 -8.72 -6.31 7.94
CA LYS A 126 -9.64 -6.41 6.79
C LYS A 126 -10.22 -7.81 6.67
N LYS A 127 -9.39 -8.83 6.79
CA LYS A 127 -9.85 -10.22 6.71
C LYS A 127 -10.84 -10.55 7.81
N LYS A 128 -10.58 -10.06 9.01
CA LYS A 128 -11.47 -10.26 10.14
C LYS A 128 -12.84 -9.61 9.90
N ARG A 129 -12.85 -8.38 9.42
CA ARG A 129 -14.10 -7.67 9.11
C ARG A 129 -14.91 -8.39 8.03
N MET A 130 -14.26 -8.91 7.01
CA MET A 130 -14.93 -9.66 5.94
C MET A 130 -15.53 -10.96 6.48
N LYS A 131 -14.82 -11.65 7.38
CA LYS A 131 -15.31 -12.87 8.00
C LYS A 131 -16.54 -12.59 8.85
N GLU A 132 -16.52 -11.55 9.67
CA GLU A 132 -17.65 -11.14 10.49
C GLU A 132 -18.86 -10.78 9.63
N LYS A 133 -18.63 -10.07 8.52
CA LYS A 133 -19.69 -9.68 7.59
C LYS A 133 -20.34 -10.91 6.96
N LYS A 134 -19.55 -11.92 6.59
CA LYS A 134 -20.10 -13.17 6.05
C LYS A 134 -20.93 -13.94 7.07
N GLN A 135 -20.52 -13.91 8.33
CA GLN A 135 -21.24 -14.61 9.39
C GLN A 135 -22.60 -13.98 9.69
N ARG A 136 -22.76 -12.70 9.40
CA ARG A 136 -24.03 -11.99 9.63
C ARG A 136 -25.06 -12.23 8.53
N LEU A 137 -24.62 -12.74 7.41
CA LEU A 137 -25.51 -13.06 6.31
C LEU A 137 -25.99 -14.49 6.46
#